data_5268999b7548de784cb8fcc20c4b158c
#
_entry.id   5268999b7548de784cb8fcc20c4b158c
#
_cell.length_a   1.000
_cell.length_b   1.000
_cell.length_c   1.000
_cell.angle_alpha   90.00
_cell.angle_beta   90.00
_cell.angle_gamma   90.00
#
_symmetry.space_group_name_H-M   'P 1'
#
loop_
_entity.id
_entity.type
_entity.pdbx_description
1 polymer ?
#
loop_
_entity_poly.entity_id
_entity_poly.type
_entity_poly.pdbx_seq_one_letter_code
_entity_poly.pdbx_strand_id
1 'polypeptide(L)'
;MLKPALAFFIQDLREGGAERNVARLLNGIVARGIATDLIVIERRGAFFAELDHRVNVVELPQTRTITSVLGLKRYIDMHRPIALVSSLTHTNVAAILANAMAKKRTRLIVVERNQYSLNRGLKRGLVRLSYGLVPWLYSWADLVGAVSAGVRDDLAATAGIPAERIAVLHNPVVSDMLDERAAAPVEHRFLREAGPPVVLGVGRFSRQKNFPLLIEAFAAVRKNRPARLIILGEGELRPALEAQVKSLGLDDVVDLPGFDPNPFRFMKRASVYVLSSDWEGLPTALIEAMACGAPVVATNCDGGPQEILLDGRLGPIVPKGDAGALATAILATLDAPGDRGERIARAKDFSLARAVDRYLEVVGLS
;
A
#
# COMPACT_ATOMS: atom_id res chain seq x y z
N MET A 1 17.68 28.55 7.91
CA MET A 1 16.82 27.50 7.34
C MET A 1 15.42 28.07 7.13
N LEU A 2 14.81 27.85 5.97
CA LEU A 2 13.43 28.21 5.73
C LEU A 2 12.56 27.44 6.71
N LYS A 3 11.53 28.10 7.28
CA LYS A 3 10.59 27.43 8.18
C LYS A 3 9.80 26.40 7.36
N PRO A 4 9.73 25.11 7.77
CA PRO A 4 8.99 24.10 7.00
C PRO A 4 7.50 24.45 6.99
N ALA A 5 6.88 24.37 5.82
CA ALA A 5 5.44 24.50 5.71
C ALA A 5 4.76 23.20 6.19
N LEU A 6 5.32 22.06 5.83
CA LEU A 6 4.82 20.73 6.22
C LEU A 6 5.88 19.93 6.96
N ALA A 7 5.41 19.06 7.86
CA ALA A 7 6.23 18.04 8.48
C ALA A 7 5.53 16.68 8.40
N PHE A 8 6.29 15.64 8.07
CA PHE A 8 5.80 14.25 8.08
C PHE A 8 6.54 13.47 9.16
N PHE A 9 5.81 12.68 9.94
CA PHE A 9 6.40 11.85 11.00
C PHE A 9 6.12 10.38 10.75
N ILE A 10 7.19 9.60 10.69
CA ILE A 10 7.15 8.13 10.53
C ILE A 10 8.31 7.52 11.35
N GLN A 11 8.26 6.21 11.60
CA GLN A 11 9.31 5.55 12.37
C GLN A 11 10.64 5.51 11.62
N ASP A 12 10.63 5.01 10.39
CA ASP A 12 11.78 4.84 9.50
C ASP A 12 11.28 4.69 8.04
N LEU A 13 12.19 4.44 7.10
CA LEU A 13 11.87 4.17 5.69
C LEU A 13 12.38 2.79 5.24
N ARG A 14 12.16 1.76 6.08
CA ARG A 14 12.47 0.36 5.73
C ARG A 14 11.57 -0.15 4.59
N GLU A 15 11.77 -1.39 4.20
CA GLU A 15 11.05 -2.03 3.10
C GLU A 15 9.57 -2.26 3.43
N GLY A 16 8.70 -1.36 2.94
CA GLY A 16 7.26 -1.46 3.09
C GLY A 16 6.52 -0.54 2.12
N GLY A 17 5.27 -0.90 1.79
CA GLY A 17 4.45 -0.09 0.90
C GLY A 17 4.08 1.27 1.50
N ALA A 18 3.92 1.36 2.81
CA ALA A 18 3.59 2.60 3.50
C ALA A 18 4.76 3.61 3.44
N GLU A 19 5.97 3.14 3.72
CA GLU A 19 7.21 3.91 3.72
C GLU A 19 7.53 4.45 2.32
N ARG A 20 7.42 3.58 1.30
CA ARG A 20 7.61 3.96 -0.10
C ARG A 20 6.60 5.02 -0.55
N ASN A 21 5.34 4.88 -0.14
CA ASN A 21 4.31 5.86 -0.48
C ASN A 21 4.53 7.21 0.22
N VAL A 22 5.06 7.22 1.45
CA VAL A 22 5.47 8.47 2.11
C VAL A 22 6.62 9.14 1.37
N ALA A 23 7.66 8.40 0.99
CA ALA A 23 8.78 8.95 0.21
C ALA A 23 8.32 9.55 -1.13
N ARG A 24 7.46 8.84 -1.87
CA ARG A 24 6.87 9.35 -3.13
C ARG A 24 6.04 10.62 -2.92
N LEU A 25 5.21 10.64 -1.88
CA LEU A 25 4.39 11.81 -1.54
C LEU A 25 5.24 13.02 -1.21
N LEU A 26 6.29 12.85 -0.39
CA LEU A 26 7.24 13.91 -0.04
C LEU A 26 7.91 14.50 -1.29
N ASN A 27 8.40 13.63 -2.19
CA ASN A 27 9.00 14.05 -3.45
C ASN A 27 8.02 14.89 -4.29
N GLY A 28 6.76 14.45 -4.38
CA GLY A 28 5.72 15.19 -5.09
C GLY A 28 5.39 16.54 -4.46
N ILE A 29 5.40 16.64 -3.13
CA ILE A 29 5.13 17.89 -2.41
C ILE A 29 6.28 18.89 -2.60
N VAL A 30 7.53 18.47 -2.45
CA VAL A 30 8.68 19.37 -2.66
C VAL A 30 8.84 19.78 -4.12
N ALA A 31 8.38 18.97 -5.07
CA ALA A 31 8.31 19.34 -6.48
C ALA A 31 7.32 20.49 -6.75
N ARG A 32 6.32 20.70 -5.87
CA ARG A 32 5.42 21.88 -5.88
C ARG A 32 6.03 23.10 -5.17
N GLY A 33 7.31 23.05 -4.76
CA GLY A 33 8.00 24.15 -4.09
C GLY A 33 7.66 24.31 -2.60
N ILE A 34 7.02 23.32 -1.98
CA ILE A 34 6.62 23.38 -0.57
C ILE A 34 7.73 22.81 0.31
N ALA A 35 8.31 23.65 1.18
CA ALA A 35 9.34 23.25 2.12
C ALA A 35 8.79 22.20 3.09
N THR A 36 9.40 20.99 3.11
CA THR A 36 8.86 19.84 3.82
C THR A 36 9.96 19.12 4.60
N ASP A 37 9.69 18.86 5.87
CA ASP A 37 10.53 18.05 6.74
C ASP A 37 9.99 16.63 6.83
N LEU A 38 10.89 15.63 6.76
CA LEU A 38 10.63 14.26 7.16
C LEU A 38 11.25 14.00 8.52
N ILE A 39 10.42 13.81 9.53
CA ILE A 39 10.85 13.48 10.89
C ILE A 39 10.83 11.97 11.05
N VAL A 40 11.94 11.39 11.44
CA VAL A 40 12.09 9.95 11.68
C VAL A 40 12.63 9.67 13.07
N ILE A 41 12.30 8.50 13.61
CA ILE A 41 12.88 8.00 14.86
C ILE A 41 14.25 7.37 14.57
N GLU A 42 14.37 6.71 13.42
CA GLU A 42 15.58 6.01 13.02
C GLU A 42 15.82 6.26 11.52
N ARG A 43 17.00 6.77 11.16
CA ARG A 43 17.40 6.97 9.77
C ARG A 43 17.86 5.66 9.14
N ARG A 44 16.88 4.76 8.92
CA ARG A 44 17.11 3.41 8.40
C ARG A 44 16.12 3.09 7.30
N GLY A 45 16.59 2.46 6.21
CA GLY A 45 15.76 1.93 5.13
C GLY A 45 16.23 2.35 3.74
N ALA A 46 15.86 1.54 2.73
CA ALA A 46 16.27 1.73 1.35
C ALA A 46 15.67 2.99 0.72
N PHE A 47 14.48 3.39 1.13
CA PHE A 47 13.77 4.52 0.51
C PHE A 47 14.34 5.91 0.84
N PHE A 48 15.32 6.01 1.75
CA PHE A 48 16.09 7.26 1.91
C PHE A 48 16.87 7.64 0.65
N ALA A 49 17.33 6.64 -0.12
CA ALA A 49 18.01 6.89 -1.40
C ALA A 49 17.06 7.38 -2.51
N GLU A 50 15.76 7.16 -2.36
CA GLU A 50 14.73 7.63 -3.31
C GLU A 50 14.21 9.05 -2.97
N LEU A 51 14.58 9.62 -1.80
CA LEU A 51 14.12 10.95 -1.41
C LEU A 51 14.79 12.04 -2.24
N ASP A 52 13.98 13.00 -2.67
CA ASP A 52 14.46 14.24 -3.26
C ASP A 52 15.33 15.01 -2.23
N HIS A 53 16.47 15.53 -2.67
CA HIS A 53 17.41 16.27 -1.82
C HIS A 53 16.81 17.53 -1.16
N ARG A 54 15.67 18.01 -1.64
CA ARG A 54 14.92 19.13 -1.05
C ARG A 54 14.12 18.74 0.18
N VAL A 55 13.88 17.45 0.41
CA VAL A 55 13.26 16.96 1.64
C VAL A 55 14.28 17.04 2.77
N ASN A 56 14.04 17.86 3.77
CA ASN A 56 14.91 17.94 4.95
C ASN A 56 14.59 16.79 5.90
N VAL A 57 15.56 15.94 6.19
CA VAL A 57 15.40 14.78 7.09
C VAL A 57 15.86 15.14 8.49
N VAL A 58 14.93 15.06 9.44
CA VAL A 58 15.16 15.31 10.87
C VAL A 58 15.09 14.00 11.63
N GLU A 59 16.22 13.52 12.14
CA GLU A 59 16.27 12.35 13.00
C GLU A 59 16.08 12.77 14.47
N LEU A 60 15.14 12.11 15.15
CA LEU A 60 14.93 12.34 16.58
C LEU A 60 15.98 11.58 17.40
N PRO A 61 16.44 12.15 18.53
CA PRO A 61 17.49 11.53 19.34
C PRO A 61 17.01 10.28 20.12
N GLN A 62 15.75 9.88 19.96
CA GLN A 62 15.14 8.73 20.63
C GLN A 62 15.07 7.53 19.69
N THR A 63 15.25 6.32 20.27
CA THR A 63 15.25 5.06 19.51
C THR A 63 13.92 4.30 19.58
N ARG A 64 12.94 4.79 20.35
CA ARG A 64 11.63 4.15 20.52
C ARG A 64 10.50 5.14 20.32
N THR A 65 9.41 4.70 19.70
CA THR A 65 8.25 5.56 19.41
C THR A 65 7.68 6.25 20.64
N ILE A 66 7.58 5.57 21.78
CA ILE A 66 7.02 6.18 23.00
C ILE A 66 7.91 7.28 23.56
N THR A 67 9.22 7.14 23.47
CA THR A 67 10.16 8.17 23.96
C THR A 67 10.32 9.31 22.96
N SER A 68 9.94 9.12 21.70
CA SER A 68 9.99 10.15 20.64
C SER A 68 9.00 11.29 20.86
N VAL A 69 7.99 11.12 21.73
CA VAL A 69 7.00 12.16 22.07
C VAL A 69 7.66 13.47 22.50
N LEU A 70 8.67 13.41 23.35
CA LEU A 70 9.37 14.61 23.82
C LEU A 70 10.25 15.25 22.74
N GLY A 71 10.90 14.43 21.90
CA GLY A 71 11.67 14.91 20.75
C GLY A 71 10.77 15.60 19.71
N LEU A 72 9.65 14.97 19.38
CA LEU A 72 8.68 15.52 18.44
C LEU A 72 8.02 16.80 18.98
N LYS A 73 7.69 16.83 20.30
CA LYS A 73 7.22 18.06 20.95
C LYS A 73 8.23 19.20 20.82
N ARG A 74 9.52 18.95 21.06
CA ARG A 74 10.58 19.96 20.90
C ARG A 74 10.67 20.45 19.46
N TYR A 75 10.57 19.53 18.49
CA TYR A 75 10.52 19.88 17.09
C TYR A 75 9.34 20.81 16.77
N ILE A 76 8.11 20.47 17.21
CA ILE A 76 6.92 21.29 17.01
C ILE A 76 7.11 22.71 17.61
N ASP A 77 7.61 22.78 18.85
CA ASP A 77 7.83 24.08 19.53
C ASP A 77 8.87 24.95 18.83
N MET A 78 9.88 24.35 18.24
CA MET A 78 11.01 25.04 17.59
C MET A 78 10.68 25.46 16.15
N HIS A 79 10.15 24.53 15.36
CA HIS A 79 9.96 24.73 13.91
C HIS A 79 8.56 25.25 13.55
N ARG A 80 7.53 24.92 14.33
CA ARG A 80 6.13 25.36 14.16
C ARG A 80 5.64 25.18 12.71
N PRO A 81 5.62 23.95 12.17
CA PRO A 81 5.11 23.71 10.82
C PRO A 81 3.63 24.09 10.75
N ILE A 82 3.13 24.43 9.56
CA ILE A 82 1.70 24.71 9.33
C ILE A 82 0.88 23.45 9.65
N ALA A 83 1.36 22.29 9.20
CA ALA A 83 0.75 21.01 9.51
C ALA A 83 1.80 19.92 9.75
N LEU A 84 1.43 18.96 10.63
CA LEU A 84 2.14 17.72 10.88
C LEU A 84 1.28 16.55 10.40
N VAL A 85 1.81 15.74 9.52
CA VAL A 85 1.17 14.49 9.03
C VAL A 85 1.91 13.31 9.67
N SER A 86 1.21 12.45 10.39
CA SER A 86 1.75 11.22 10.94
C SER A 86 1.13 9.99 10.27
N SER A 87 1.89 8.92 10.12
CA SER A 87 1.43 7.68 9.48
C SER A 87 1.78 6.47 10.33
N LEU A 88 0.86 5.51 10.41
CA LEU A 88 0.88 4.29 11.24
C LEU A 88 0.41 4.56 12.68
N THR A 89 -0.42 3.67 13.21
CA THR A 89 -1.12 3.84 14.49
C THR A 89 -0.21 4.24 15.65
N HIS A 90 0.94 3.59 15.81
CA HIS A 90 1.85 3.85 16.94
C HIS A 90 2.53 5.22 16.85
N THR A 91 2.91 5.66 15.65
CA THR A 91 3.44 7.02 15.43
C THR A 91 2.34 8.07 15.50
N ASN A 92 1.11 7.75 15.08
CA ASN A 92 -0.04 8.62 15.21
C ASN A 92 -0.33 8.96 16.68
N VAL A 93 -0.33 7.95 17.56
CA VAL A 93 -0.49 8.14 19.01
C VAL A 93 0.63 9.04 19.57
N ALA A 94 1.90 8.80 19.20
CA ALA A 94 3.00 9.64 19.64
C ALA A 94 2.87 11.08 19.14
N ALA A 95 2.45 11.28 17.90
CA ALA A 95 2.23 12.62 17.32
C ALA A 95 1.10 13.39 18.04
N ILE A 96 0.00 12.72 18.36
CA ILE A 96 -1.11 13.32 19.12
C ILE A 96 -0.64 13.78 20.50
N LEU A 97 0.07 12.93 21.22
CA LEU A 97 0.58 13.26 22.55
C LEU A 97 1.59 14.42 22.48
N ALA A 98 2.52 14.39 21.52
CA ALA A 98 3.51 15.44 21.33
C ALA A 98 2.85 16.79 21.00
N ASN A 99 1.85 16.80 20.11
CA ASN A 99 1.12 18.00 19.72
C ASN A 99 0.28 18.56 20.87
N ALA A 100 -0.32 17.70 21.68
CA ALA A 100 -1.09 18.11 22.87
C ALA A 100 -0.20 18.76 23.96
N MET A 101 1.06 18.35 24.06
CA MET A 101 2.06 18.87 24.99
C MET A 101 2.83 20.09 24.45
N ALA A 102 2.68 20.42 23.17
CA ALA A 102 3.39 21.56 22.57
C ALA A 102 2.87 22.89 23.10
N LYS A 103 3.77 23.90 23.21
CA LYS A 103 3.42 25.26 23.63
C LYS A 103 2.39 25.92 22.71
N LYS A 104 2.50 25.62 21.42
CA LYS A 104 1.53 26.02 20.39
C LYS A 104 1.29 24.80 19.49
N ARG A 105 0.04 24.34 19.45
CA ARG A 105 -0.34 23.21 18.59
C ARG A 105 -0.19 23.55 17.12
N THR A 106 0.20 22.59 16.32
CA THR A 106 0.16 22.63 14.87
C THR A 106 -1.04 21.83 14.38
N ARG A 107 -1.53 22.08 13.16
CA ARG A 107 -2.58 21.26 12.55
C ARG A 107 -2.06 19.84 12.39
N LEU A 108 -2.74 18.89 13.02
CA LEU A 108 -2.32 17.47 13.07
C LEU A 108 -3.23 16.60 12.25
N ILE A 109 -2.66 15.92 11.25
CA ILE A 109 -3.32 14.88 10.45
C ILE A 109 -2.70 13.53 10.81
N VAL A 110 -3.52 12.58 11.23
CA VAL A 110 -3.11 11.19 11.50
C VAL A 110 -3.64 10.28 10.43
N VAL A 111 -2.80 9.43 9.81
CA VAL A 111 -3.18 8.61 8.66
C VAL A 111 -3.07 7.13 9.01
N GLU A 112 -4.17 6.39 8.86
CA GLU A 112 -4.18 4.93 8.93
C GLU A 112 -3.98 4.33 7.55
N ARG A 113 -3.06 3.33 7.50
CA ARG A 113 -2.64 2.70 6.24
C ARG A 113 -3.08 1.25 6.10
N ASN A 114 -3.72 0.70 7.12
CA ASN A 114 -4.21 -0.68 7.14
C ASN A 114 -5.52 -0.75 7.93
N GLN A 115 -6.22 -1.87 7.82
CA GLN A 115 -7.39 -2.19 8.62
C GLN A 115 -7.04 -2.13 10.11
N TYR A 116 -7.69 -1.22 10.84
CA TYR A 116 -7.46 -1.02 12.26
C TYR A 116 -7.87 -2.24 13.09
N SER A 117 -9.06 -2.82 12.78
CA SER A 117 -9.62 -3.99 13.45
C SER A 117 -8.68 -5.19 13.42
N LEU A 118 -8.14 -5.52 12.25
CA LEU A 118 -7.23 -6.64 12.05
C LEU A 118 -5.88 -6.40 12.72
N ASN A 119 -5.31 -5.21 12.56
CA ASN A 119 -4.03 -4.88 13.18
C ASN A 119 -4.10 -4.92 14.70
N ARG A 120 -5.20 -4.44 15.30
CA ARG A 120 -5.42 -4.52 16.76
C ARG A 120 -5.39 -5.96 17.26
N GLY A 121 -5.93 -6.91 16.49
CA GLY A 121 -5.90 -8.33 16.82
C GLY A 121 -4.53 -8.98 16.71
N LEU A 122 -3.72 -8.55 15.74
CA LEU A 122 -2.42 -9.16 15.43
C LEU A 122 -1.26 -8.62 16.28
N LYS A 123 -1.36 -7.42 16.85
CA LYS A 123 -0.28 -6.79 17.61
C LYS A 123 -0.26 -7.24 19.09
N ARG A 124 0.92 -7.21 19.70
CA ARG A 124 1.16 -7.59 21.11
C ARG A 124 1.86 -6.47 21.89
N GLY A 125 1.84 -6.53 23.20
CA GLY A 125 2.56 -5.63 24.11
C GLY A 125 2.13 -4.16 23.96
N LEU A 126 3.08 -3.24 24.08
CA LEU A 126 2.86 -1.78 24.04
C LEU A 126 2.23 -1.30 22.72
N VAL A 127 2.50 -1.99 21.60
CA VAL A 127 1.87 -1.65 20.31
C VAL A 127 0.37 -1.92 20.36
N ARG A 128 -0.07 -3.02 20.98
CA ARG A 128 -1.51 -3.29 21.18
C ARG A 128 -2.17 -2.23 22.05
N LEU A 129 -1.46 -1.73 23.08
CA LEU A 129 -1.96 -0.65 23.93
C LEU A 129 -2.21 0.62 23.12
N SER A 130 -1.32 0.99 22.21
CA SER A 130 -1.52 2.16 21.33
C SER A 130 -2.80 2.05 20.50
N TYR A 131 -3.15 0.85 20.02
CA TYR A 131 -4.42 0.61 19.33
C TYR A 131 -5.63 0.80 20.28
N GLY A 132 -5.53 0.40 21.54
CA GLY A 132 -6.58 0.62 22.54
C GLY A 132 -6.89 2.09 22.82
N LEU A 133 -5.93 2.98 22.58
CA LEU A 133 -6.05 4.43 22.81
C LEU A 133 -6.64 5.20 21.61
N VAL A 134 -6.68 4.60 20.41
CA VAL A 134 -7.16 5.24 19.18
C VAL A 134 -8.55 5.87 19.33
N PRO A 135 -9.60 5.20 19.89
CA PRO A 135 -10.93 5.75 19.98
C PRO A 135 -11.00 7.13 20.67
N TRP A 136 -10.12 7.36 21.62
CA TRP A 136 -10.08 8.60 22.40
C TRP A 136 -9.08 9.61 21.85
N LEU A 137 -7.86 9.16 21.54
CA LEU A 137 -6.80 10.07 21.14
C LEU A 137 -7.02 10.67 19.75
N TYR A 138 -7.62 9.93 18.82
CA TYR A 138 -7.85 10.44 17.46
C TYR A 138 -8.84 11.61 17.42
N SER A 139 -9.67 11.79 18.45
CA SER A 139 -10.49 12.99 18.60
C SER A 139 -9.67 14.27 18.79
N TRP A 140 -8.39 14.16 19.20
CA TRP A 140 -7.47 15.28 19.41
C TRP A 140 -6.70 15.66 18.15
N ALA A 141 -6.76 14.86 17.10
CA ALA A 141 -6.25 15.23 15.78
C ALA A 141 -7.24 16.16 15.07
N ASP A 142 -6.75 17.09 14.26
CA ASP A 142 -7.60 17.99 13.45
C ASP A 142 -8.27 17.24 12.31
N LEU A 143 -7.61 16.20 11.78
CA LEU A 143 -8.14 15.33 10.75
C LEU A 143 -7.61 13.90 10.91
N VAL A 144 -8.46 12.94 10.67
CA VAL A 144 -8.09 11.52 10.51
C VAL A 144 -8.09 11.20 9.02
N GLY A 145 -7.02 10.59 8.53
CA GLY A 145 -6.89 10.10 7.15
C GLY A 145 -6.97 8.59 7.10
N ALA A 146 -7.55 8.06 6.04
CA ALA A 146 -7.58 6.64 5.71
C ALA A 146 -7.13 6.45 4.25
N VAL A 147 -6.32 5.43 3.97
CA VAL A 147 -5.79 5.23 2.60
C VAL A 147 -6.81 4.67 1.60
N SER A 148 -7.99 4.25 2.07
CA SER A 148 -9.10 3.77 1.25
C SER A 148 -10.43 3.98 1.97
N ALA A 149 -11.54 3.90 1.24
CA ALA A 149 -12.87 3.90 1.82
C ALA A 149 -13.06 2.74 2.81
N GLY A 150 -12.56 1.55 2.49
CA GLY A 150 -12.64 0.39 3.40
C GLY A 150 -11.88 0.59 4.72
N VAL A 151 -10.73 1.27 4.73
CA VAL A 151 -10.02 1.62 5.97
C VAL A 151 -10.78 2.71 6.75
N ARG A 152 -11.41 3.67 6.07
CA ARG A 152 -12.31 4.66 6.70
C ARG A 152 -13.47 3.97 7.42
N ASP A 153 -14.13 3.05 6.73
CA ASP A 153 -15.32 2.37 7.25
C ASP A 153 -14.98 1.45 8.42
N ASP A 154 -13.83 0.77 8.36
CA ASP A 154 -13.30 -0.03 9.47
C ASP A 154 -12.97 0.84 10.71
N LEU A 155 -12.34 2.00 10.52
CA LEU A 155 -12.10 2.96 11.62
C LEU A 155 -13.40 3.48 12.22
N ALA A 156 -14.37 3.83 11.39
CA ALA A 156 -15.67 4.30 11.86
C ALA A 156 -16.40 3.23 12.69
N ALA A 157 -16.43 1.99 12.17
CA ALA A 157 -17.14 0.89 12.82
C ALA A 157 -16.46 0.40 14.11
N THR A 158 -15.11 0.35 14.13
CA THR A 158 -14.37 -0.33 15.21
C THR A 158 -13.71 0.61 16.20
N ALA A 159 -13.34 1.82 15.79
CA ALA A 159 -12.79 2.85 16.68
C ALA A 159 -13.80 3.91 17.07
N GLY A 160 -15.05 3.87 16.52
CA GLY A 160 -16.10 4.83 16.84
C GLY A 160 -15.81 6.27 16.39
N ILE A 161 -14.95 6.43 15.37
CA ILE A 161 -14.63 7.75 14.82
C ILE A 161 -15.70 8.07 13.77
N PRO A 162 -16.40 9.21 13.86
CA PRO A 162 -17.42 9.59 12.88
C PRO A 162 -16.84 9.60 11.45
N ALA A 163 -17.50 8.95 10.49
CA ALA A 163 -16.98 8.77 9.13
C ALA A 163 -16.70 10.12 8.42
N GLU A 164 -17.49 11.16 8.72
CA GLU A 164 -17.30 12.52 8.21
C GLU A 164 -16.03 13.22 8.72
N ARG A 165 -15.44 12.71 9.81
CA ARG A 165 -14.13 13.15 10.32
C ARG A 165 -12.95 12.39 9.71
N ILE A 166 -13.20 11.40 8.85
CA ILE A 166 -12.17 10.57 8.24
C ILE A 166 -12.10 10.89 6.73
N ALA A 167 -11.06 11.57 6.33
CA ALA A 167 -10.79 11.85 4.92
C ALA A 167 -10.13 10.64 4.24
N VAL A 168 -10.57 10.30 3.03
CA VAL A 168 -9.86 9.32 2.22
C VAL A 168 -8.66 10.02 1.56
N LEU A 169 -7.46 9.50 1.85
CA LEU A 169 -6.17 9.99 1.40
C LEU A 169 -5.42 8.86 0.71
N HIS A 170 -5.71 8.63 -0.57
CA HIS A 170 -5.12 7.54 -1.33
C HIS A 170 -3.59 7.62 -1.37
N ASN A 171 -2.95 6.46 -1.43
CA ASN A 171 -1.52 6.38 -1.66
C ASN A 171 -1.17 6.86 -3.08
N PRO A 172 -0.02 7.53 -3.28
CA PRO A 172 0.52 7.86 -4.60
C PRO A 172 1.09 6.61 -5.28
N VAL A 173 0.27 5.91 -6.06
CA VAL A 173 0.63 4.62 -6.66
C VAL A 173 1.21 4.80 -8.07
N VAL A 174 0.49 5.52 -8.94
CA VAL A 174 0.87 5.71 -10.33
C VAL A 174 1.78 6.92 -10.45
N SER A 175 3.00 6.69 -10.95
CA SER A 175 4.00 7.72 -11.23
C SER A 175 4.23 7.86 -12.74
N ASP A 176 4.77 9.00 -13.18
CA ASP A 176 5.07 9.28 -14.58
C ASP A 176 6.09 8.30 -15.19
N MET A 177 6.95 7.69 -14.36
CA MET A 177 7.93 6.69 -14.79
C MET A 177 7.35 5.28 -14.99
N LEU A 178 6.06 5.06 -14.71
CA LEU A 178 5.46 3.72 -14.76
C LEU A 178 5.52 3.14 -16.18
N ASP A 179 5.18 3.94 -17.19
CA ASP A 179 5.14 3.50 -18.59
C ASP A 179 6.54 3.09 -19.09
N GLU A 180 7.58 3.86 -18.76
CA GLU A 180 8.97 3.56 -19.08
C GLU A 180 9.42 2.25 -18.40
N ARG A 181 9.17 2.13 -17.10
CA ARG A 181 9.51 0.92 -16.34
C ARG A 181 8.76 -0.31 -16.83
N ALA A 182 7.50 -0.17 -17.22
CA ALA A 182 6.69 -1.24 -17.77
C ALA A 182 7.16 -1.67 -19.18
N ALA A 183 7.76 -0.75 -19.95
CA ALA A 183 8.31 -1.05 -21.27
C ALA A 183 9.65 -1.84 -21.22
N ALA A 184 10.33 -1.86 -20.07
CA ALA A 184 11.61 -2.54 -19.91
C ALA A 184 11.54 -4.03 -20.32
N PRO A 185 12.62 -4.62 -20.87
CA PRO A 185 12.64 -6.02 -21.26
C PRO A 185 12.48 -6.94 -20.03
N VAL A 186 11.87 -8.11 -20.27
CA VAL A 186 11.74 -9.17 -19.26
C VAL A 186 12.45 -10.42 -19.77
N GLU A 187 13.44 -10.85 -19.02
CA GLU A 187 14.12 -12.10 -19.30
C GLU A 187 13.57 -13.21 -18.39
N HIS A 188 12.37 -13.70 -18.71
CA HIS A 188 11.72 -14.79 -17.98
C HIS A 188 11.23 -15.87 -18.93
N ARG A 189 11.50 -17.15 -18.61
CA ARG A 189 11.19 -18.32 -19.49
C ARG A 189 9.73 -18.36 -19.96
N PHE A 190 8.77 -17.91 -19.12
CA PHE A 190 7.34 -17.92 -19.45
C PHE A 190 6.87 -16.71 -20.29
N LEU A 191 7.69 -15.68 -20.43
CA LEU A 191 7.37 -14.43 -21.11
C LEU A 191 8.23 -14.14 -22.36
N ARG A 192 9.25 -14.99 -22.63
CA ARG A 192 10.15 -14.83 -23.79
C ARG A 192 9.50 -15.28 -25.10
N GLU A 193 8.70 -16.32 -25.05
CA GLU A 193 8.12 -16.98 -26.23
C GLU A 193 6.61 -16.90 -26.21
N ALA A 194 5.99 -16.86 -27.40
CA ALA A 194 4.56 -17.07 -27.52
C ALA A 194 4.19 -18.44 -26.93
N GLY A 195 3.28 -18.45 -25.97
CA GLY A 195 2.96 -19.67 -25.23
C GLY A 195 1.66 -19.55 -24.46
N PRO A 196 1.40 -20.49 -23.54
CA PRO A 196 0.23 -20.45 -22.69
C PRO A 196 0.15 -19.13 -21.89
N PRO A 197 -1.07 -18.62 -21.63
CA PRO A 197 -1.29 -17.39 -20.89
C PRO A 197 -0.62 -17.44 -19.50
N VAL A 198 -0.12 -16.27 -19.07
CA VAL A 198 0.57 -16.11 -17.80
C VAL A 198 -0.34 -15.43 -16.79
N VAL A 199 -0.61 -16.13 -15.69
CA VAL A 199 -1.23 -15.60 -14.47
C VAL A 199 -0.10 -15.00 -13.61
N LEU A 200 -0.30 -13.81 -13.06
CA LEU A 200 0.70 -13.10 -12.26
C LEU A 200 0.17 -12.77 -10.87
N GLY A 201 0.92 -13.12 -9.83
CA GLY A 201 0.80 -12.60 -8.47
C GLY A 201 2.02 -11.75 -8.10
N VAL A 202 1.84 -10.66 -7.33
CA VAL A 202 2.95 -9.82 -6.87
C VAL A 202 2.74 -9.42 -5.42
N GLY A 203 3.71 -9.70 -4.54
CA GLY A 203 3.65 -9.29 -3.15
C GLY A 203 4.56 -10.06 -2.22
N ARG A 204 4.59 -9.65 -0.94
CA ARG A 204 5.34 -10.39 0.09
C ARG A 204 4.74 -11.78 0.31
N PHE A 205 5.57 -12.80 0.45
CA PHE A 205 5.13 -14.15 0.77
C PHE A 205 4.75 -14.25 2.25
N SER A 206 3.56 -13.76 2.55
CA SER A 206 3.00 -13.64 3.89
C SER A 206 1.55 -14.12 3.91
N ARG A 207 1.03 -14.40 5.10
CA ARG A 207 -0.37 -14.79 5.28
C ARG A 207 -1.35 -13.79 4.66
N GLN A 208 -1.04 -12.49 4.73
CA GLN A 208 -1.88 -11.44 4.18
C GLN A 208 -2.16 -11.62 2.68
N LYS A 209 -1.13 -11.93 1.89
CA LYS A 209 -1.23 -12.05 0.42
C LYS A 209 -1.86 -13.37 -0.04
N ASN A 210 -1.93 -14.36 0.83
CA ASN A 210 -2.57 -15.65 0.62
C ASN A 210 -2.27 -16.29 -0.75
N PHE A 211 -0.98 -16.36 -1.11
CA PHE A 211 -0.56 -17.04 -2.34
C PHE A 211 -0.84 -18.55 -2.34
N PRO A 212 -0.97 -19.26 -1.19
CA PRO A 212 -1.49 -20.62 -1.20
C PRO A 212 -2.84 -20.75 -1.91
N LEU A 213 -3.76 -19.81 -1.70
CA LEU A 213 -5.06 -19.76 -2.40
C LEU A 213 -4.87 -19.58 -3.93
N LEU A 214 -3.94 -18.71 -4.35
CA LEU A 214 -3.65 -18.52 -5.76
C LEU A 214 -3.10 -19.79 -6.42
N ILE A 215 -2.19 -20.50 -5.76
CA ILE A 215 -1.60 -21.74 -6.27
C ILE A 215 -2.69 -22.84 -6.39
N GLU A 216 -3.57 -22.96 -5.40
CA GLU A 216 -4.71 -23.88 -5.42
C GLU A 216 -5.67 -23.56 -6.57
N ALA A 217 -6.08 -22.29 -6.72
CA ALA A 217 -6.93 -21.83 -7.82
C ALA A 217 -6.26 -22.10 -9.18
N PHE A 218 -4.95 -21.86 -9.29
CA PHE A 218 -4.19 -22.11 -10.51
C PHE A 218 -4.15 -23.61 -10.86
N ALA A 219 -4.06 -24.49 -9.87
CA ALA A 219 -4.17 -25.94 -10.13
C ALA A 219 -5.51 -26.31 -10.80
N ALA A 220 -6.62 -25.66 -10.40
CA ALA A 220 -7.92 -25.84 -11.04
C ALA A 220 -7.96 -25.22 -12.45
N VAL A 221 -7.34 -24.04 -12.67
CA VAL A 221 -7.20 -23.45 -14.02
C VAL A 221 -6.47 -24.42 -14.95
N ARG A 222 -5.38 -25.03 -14.50
CA ARG A 222 -4.56 -25.96 -15.28
C ARG A 222 -5.30 -27.21 -15.73
N LYS A 223 -6.30 -27.67 -14.98
CA LYS A 223 -7.16 -28.81 -15.39
C LYS A 223 -8.04 -28.45 -16.59
N ASN A 224 -8.33 -27.18 -16.82
CA ASN A 224 -9.23 -26.71 -17.88
C ASN A 224 -8.49 -26.25 -19.13
N ARG A 225 -7.30 -25.62 -18.98
CA ARG A 225 -6.51 -25.15 -20.11
C ARG A 225 -5.01 -25.02 -19.78
N PRO A 226 -4.11 -25.07 -20.78
CA PRO A 226 -2.71 -24.71 -20.57
C PRO A 226 -2.61 -23.26 -20.07
N ALA A 227 -1.86 -23.07 -18.97
CA ALA A 227 -1.54 -21.77 -18.41
C ALA A 227 -0.22 -21.84 -17.63
N ARG A 228 0.39 -20.71 -17.30
CA ARG A 228 1.60 -20.57 -16.49
C ARG A 228 1.32 -19.60 -15.34
N LEU A 229 1.98 -19.76 -14.20
CA LEU A 229 1.87 -18.87 -13.04
C LEU A 229 3.25 -18.34 -12.67
N ILE A 230 3.32 -17.02 -12.48
CA ILE A 230 4.49 -16.34 -11.89
C ILE A 230 4.03 -15.65 -10.61
N ILE A 231 4.75 -15.85 -9.49
CA ILE A 231 4.51 -15.10 -8.26
C ILE A 231 5.81 -14.38 -7.88
N LEU A 232 5.81 -13.05 -8.06
CA LEU A 232 6.95 -12.19 -7.71
C LEU A 232 6.90 -11.80 -6.23
N GLY A 233 7.98 -12.02 -5.53
CA GLY A 233 8.12 -11.62 -4.13
C GLY A 233 9.00 -12.52 -3.31
N GLU A 234 9.13 -12.16 -2.05
CA GLU A 234 9.84 -12.90 -1.01
C GLU A 234 9.08 -12.87 0.31
N GLY A 235 9.41 -13.75 1.24
CA GLY A 235 8.86 -13.76 2.59
C GLY A 235 8.89 -15.10 3.28
N GLU A 236 8.39 -15.11 4.50
CA GLU A 236 8.43 -16.27 5.41
C GLU A 236 7.73 -17.53 4.87
N LEU A 237 6.78 -17.37 3.96
CA LEU A 237 6.02 -18.51 3.40
C LEU A 237 6.67 -19.15 2.17
N ARG A 238 7.84 -18.68 1.68
CA ARG A 238 8.50 -19.25 0.50
C ARG A 238 8.61 -20.78 0.57
N PRO A 239 9.16 -21.40 1.65
CA PRO A 239 9.30 -22.86 1.69
C PRO A 239 7.96 -23.59 1.61
N ALA A 240 6.91 -23.01 2.20
CA ALA A 240 5.56 -23.59 2.17
C ALA A 240 4.94 -23.51 0.76
N LEU A 241 5.15 -22.41 0.03
CA LEU A 241 4.68 -22.22 -1.34
C LEU A 241 5.38 -23.20 -2.29
N GLU A 242 6.69 -23.36 -2.20
CA GLU A 242 7.48 -24.32 -2.98
C GLU A 242 7.02 -25.75 -2.73
N ALA A 243 6.80 -26.12 -1.46
CA ALA A 243 6.26 -27.43 -1.09
C ALA A 243 4.85 -27.67 -1.67
N GLN A 244 3.98 -26.66 -1.66
CA GLN A 244 2.64 -26.73 -2.25
C GLN A 244 2.70 -26.91 -3.77
N VAL A 245 3.53 -26.15 -4.47
CA VAL A 245 3.74 -26.27 -5.93
C VAL A 245 4.15 -27.71 -6.27
N LYS A 246 5.14 -28.25 -5.54
CA LYS A 246 5.64 -29.61 -5.74
C LYS A 246 4.56 -30.66 -5.44
N SER A 247 3.82 -30.53 -4.34
CA SER A 247 2.77 -31.48 -3.97
C SER A 247 1.62 -31.55 -4.98
N LEU A 248 1.39 -30.47 -5.72
CA LEU A 248 0.39 -30.37 -6.78
C LEU A 248 0.93 -30.74 -8.17
N GLY A 249 2.24 -31.06 -8.30
CA GLY A 249 2.87 -31.39 -9.58
C GLY A 249 2.90 -30.23 -10.56
N LEU A 250 3.13 -29.00 -10.07
CA LEU A 250 3.07 -27.77 -10.87
C LEU A 250 4.46 -27.16 -11.15
N ASP A 251 5.56 -27.85 -10.84
CA ASP A 251 6.94 -27.35 -10.91
C ASP A 251 7.32 -26.79 -12.28
N ASP A 252 6.83 -27.40 -13.35
CA ASP A 252 7.12 -26.97 -14.72
C ASP A 252 6.38 -25.70 -15.17
N VAL A 253 5.28 -25.34 -14.48
CA VAL A 253 4.33 -24.30 -14.91
C VAL A 253 4.10 -23.20 -13.88
N VAL A 254 4.66 -23.33 -12.68
CA VAL A 254 4.69 -22.29 -11.64
C VAL A 254 6.13 -21.86 -11.41
N ASP A 255 6.36 -20.57 -11.29
CA ASP A 255 7.67 -20.00 -10.98
C ASP A 255 7.57 -18.95 -9.86
N LEU A 256 8.48 -19.04 -8.90
CA LEU A 256 8.66 -18.14 -7.77
C LEU A 256 10.04 -17.46 -7.89
N PRO A 257 10.26 -16.57 -8.88
CA PRO A 257 11.59 -16.07 -9.22
C PRO A 257 12.20 -15.13 -8.17
N GLY A 258 11.45 -14.80 -7.13
CA GLY A 258 11.89 -13.90 -6.08
C GLY A 258 11.39 -12.47 -6.24
N PHE A 259 12.02 -11.56 -5.48
CA PHE A 259 11.71 -10.14 -5.54
C PHE A 259 12.28 -9.51 -6.82
N ASP A 260 11.45 -8.78 -7.55
CA ASP A 260 11.87 -7.97 -8.68
C ASP A 260 11.63 -6.48 -8.37
N PRO A 261 12.64 -5.59 -8.48
CA PRO A 261 12.49 -4.16 -8.23
C PRO A 261 11.61 -3.45 -9.27
N ASN A 262 11.33 -4.11 -10.40
CA ASN A 262 10.48 -3.59 -11.46
C ASN A 262 9.38 -4.58 -11.88
N PRO A 263 8.37 -4.84 -11.04
CA PRO A 263 7.29 -5.76 -11.37
C PRO A 263 6.40 -5.27 -12.53
N PHE A 264 6.45 -3.98 -12.88
CA PHE A 264 5.63 -3.39 -13.95
C PHE A 264 5.86 -4.05 -15.30
N ARG A 265 7.10 -4.45 -15.60
CA ARG A 265 7.44 -5.15 -16.85
C ARG A 265 6.79 -6.54 -16.95
N PHE A 266 6.54 -7.20 -15.81
CA PHE A 266 5.75 -8.44 -15.75
C PHE A 266 4.26 -8.14 -15.84
N MET A 267 3.76 -7.15 -15.10
CA MET A 267 2.34 -6.74 -15.12
C MET A 267 1.87 -6.39 -16.54
N LYS A 268 2.69 -5.64 -17.31
CA LYS A 268 2.36 -5.27 -18.69
C LYS A 268 2.21 -6.46 -19.64
N ARG A 269 2.88 -7.58 -19.33
CA ARG A 269 2.91 -8.80 -20.17
C ARG A 269 2.06 -9.93 -19.64
N ALA A 270 1.53 -9.78 -18.43
CA ALA A 270 0.65 -10.77 -17.82
C ALA A 270 -0.68 -10.85 -18.58
N SER A 271 -1.18 -12.08 -18.79
CA SER A 271 -2.51 -12.30 -19.34
C SER A 271 -3.60 -11.97 -18.32
N VAL A 272 -3.32 -12.15 -17.03
CA VAL A 272 -4.15 -11.72 -15.91
C VAL A 272 -3.30 -11.53 -14.66
N TYR A 273 -3.51 -10.42 -13.94
CA TYR A 273 -2.99 -10.19 -12.59
C TYR A 273 -4.04 -10.63 -11.57
N VAL A 274 -3.59 -11.33 -10.51
CA VAL A 274 -4.48 -11.84 -9.46
C VAL A 274 -4.06 -11.30 -8.10
N LEU A 275 -4.99 -10.64 -7.42
CA LEU A 275 -4.89 -10.30 -6.01
C LEU A 275 -5.63 -11.35 -5.18
N SER A 276 -4.90 -12.22 -4.49
CA SER A 276 -5.46 -13.31 -3.65
C SER A 276 -5.52 -12.97 -2.16
N SER A 277 -5.32 -11.71 -1.79
CA SER A 277 -5.13 -11.25 -0.41
C SER A 277 -6.35 -11.53 0.49
N ASP A 278 -6.09 -11.80 1.77
CA ASP A 278 -7.12 -11.91 2.81
C ASP A 278 -7.53 -10.53 3.34
N TRP A 279 -6.61 -9.56 3.37
CA TRP A 279 -6.86 -8.16 3.75
C TRP A 279 -5.84 -7.21 3.14
N GLU A 280 -6.27 -5.96 2.93
CA GLU A 280 -5.43 -4.85 2.43
C GLU A 280 -5.78 -3.54 3.14
N GLY A 281 -4.87 -2.57 3.07
CA GLY A 281 -5.24 -1.17 3.32
C GLY A 281 -5.70 -0.51 2.03
N LEU A 282 -4.79 -0.41 1.07
CA LEU A 282 -5.04 -0.11 -0.34
C LEU A 282 -4.11 -1.00 -1.17
N PRO A 283 -4.62 -1.96 -1.95
CA PRO A 283 -3.79 -2.91 -2.70
C PRO A 283 -3.07 -2.23 -3.88
N THR A 284 -1.89 -1.66 -3.60
CA THR A 284 -1.11 -0.89 -4.59
C THR A 284 -0.74 -1.72 -5.82
N ALA A 285 -0.40 -3.01 -5.65
CA ALA A 285 -0.06 -3.89 -6.76
C ALA A 285 -1.24 -4.13 -7.74
N LEU A 286 -2.49 -4.10 -7.25
CA LEU A 286 -3.68 -4.15 -8.11
C LEU A 286 -3.78 -2.88 -8.97
N ILE A 287 -3.59 -1.71 -8.37
CA ILE A 287 -3.61 -0.42 -9.09
C ILE A 287 -2.45 -0.35 -10.08
N GLU A 288 -1.26 -0.81 -9.71
CA GLU A 288 -0.08 -0.88 -10.57
C GLU A 288 -0.32 -1.79 -11.78
N ALA A 289 -0.94 -2.95 -11.58
CA ALA A 289 -1.33 -3.86 -12.66
C ALA A 289 -2.35 -3.22 -13.63
N MET A 290 -3.38 -2.54 -13.08
CA MET A 290 -4.35 -1.78 -13.88
C MET A 290 -3.68 -0.66 -14.67
N ALA A 291 -2.75 0.08 -14.08
CA ALA A 291 -1.98 1.13 -14.75
C ALA A 291 -1.13 0.58 -15.91
N CYS A 292 -0.57 -0.63 -15.77
CA CYS A 292 0.10 -1.35 -16.86
C CYS A 292 -0.89 -1.89 -17.93
N GLY A 293 -2.20 -1.80 -17.67
CA GLY A 293 -3.26 -2.28 -18.57
C GLY A 293 -3.54 -3.77 -18.47
N ALA A 294 -3.01 -4.46 -17.46
CA ALA A 294 -3.28 -5.89 -17.25
C ALA A 294 -4.76 -6.14 -16.93
N PRO A 295 -5.37 -7.21 -17.44
CA PRO A 295 -6.62 -7.73 -16.90
C PRO A 295 -6.41 -8.14 -15.44
N VAL A 296 -7.42 -7.97 -14.58
CA VAL A 296 -7.26 -8.16 -13.15
C VAL A 296 -8.41 -8.99 -12.56
N VAL A 297 -8.07 -9.80 -11.57
CA VAL A 297 -9.03 -10.53 -10.69
C VAL A 297 -8.62 -10.27 -9.25
N ALA A 298 -9.56 -10.07 -8.35
CA ALA A 298 -9.27 -9.84 -6.94
C ALA A 298 -10.19 -10.65 -6.03
N THR A 299 -9.66 -11.07 -4.87
CA THR A 299 -10.50 -11.50 -3.75
C THR A 299 -11.22 -10.27 -3.14
N ASN A 300 -12.44 -10.47 -2.66
CA ASN A 300 -13.18 -9.47 -1.89
C ASN A 300 -12.60 -9.34 -0.48
N CYS A 301 -11.34 -8.92 -0.41
CA CYS A 301 -10.67 -8.69 0.86
C CYS A 301 -11.05 -7.31 1.42
N ASP A 302 -11.02 -7.21 2.75
CA ASP A 302 -11.28 -5.94 3.42
C ASP A 302 -10.23 -4.90 2.99
N GLY A 303 -10.68 -3.75 2.54
CA GLY A 303 -9.82 -2.61 2.16
C GLY A 303 -9.42 -2.53 0.69
N GLY A 304 -10.25 -1.92 -0.11
CA GLY A 304 -9.89 -1.33 -1.39
C GLY A 304 -10.25 -2.04 -2.69
N PRO A 305 -10.32 -3.39 -2.85
CA PRO A 305 -10.62 -3.98 -4.16
C PRO A 305 -11.95 -3.52 -4.76
N GLN A 306 -13.02 -3.43 -3.96
CA GLN A 306 -14.33 -2.93 -4.41
C GLN A 306 -14.24 -1.48 -4.90
N GLU A 307 -13.60 -0.61 -4.13
CA GLU A 307 -13.37 0.78 -4.48
C GLU A 307 -12.54 0.91 -5.78
N ILE A 308 -11.45 0.14 -5.88
CA ILE A 308 -10.54 0.21 -7.04
C ILE A 308 -11.22 -0.30 -8.30
N LEU A 309 -11.88 -1.45 -8.22
CA LEU A 309 -12.50 -2.13 -9.36
C LEU A 309 -13.95 -1.68 -9.64
N LEU A 310 -14.44 -0.65 -8.93
CA LEU A 310 -15.81 -0.13 -9.08
C LEU A 310 -16.84 -1.27 -9.00
N ASP A 311 -16.83 -1.96 -7.86
CA ASP A 311 -17.71 -3.10 -7.54
C ASP A 311 -17.67 -4.23 -8.59
N GLY A 312 -16.48 -4.47 -9.18
CA GLY A 312 -16.26 -5.55 -10.14
C GLY A 312 -16.41 -5.15 -11.61
N ARG A 313 -16.74 -3.91 -11.92
CA ARG A 313 -16.87 -3.43 -13.31
C ARG A 313 -15.56 -3.53 -14.11
N LEU A 314 -14.43 -3.32 -13.44
CA LEU A 314 -13.09 -3.29 -14.07
C LEU A 314 -12.31 -4.61 -13.94
N GLY A 315 -12.90 -5.59 -13.27
CA GLY A 315 -12.34 -6.92 -13.07
C GLY A 315 -13.10 -7.69 -11.99
N PRO A 316 -13.27 -9.02 -12.11
CA PRO A 316 -14.02 -9.82 -11.17
C PRO A 316 -13.51 -9.71 -9.72
N ILE A 317 -14.45 -9.65 -8.78
CA ILE A 317 -14.19 -9.73 -7.33
C ILE A 317 -14.87 -11.00 -6.82
N VAL A 318 -14.10 -11.89 -6.18
CA VAL A 318 -14.56 -13.20 -5.71
C VAL A 318 -14.47 -13.31 -4.18
N PRO A 319 -15.23 -14.19 -3.52
CA PRO A 319 -15.14 -14.40 -2.08
C PRO A 319 -13.71 -14.75 -1.62
N LYS A 320 -13.32 -14.27 -0.43
CA LYS A 320 -12.04 -14.66 0.22
C LYS A 320 -12.02 -16.17 0.49
N GLY A 321 -10.87 -16.81 0.28
CA GLY A 321 -10.66 -18.23 0.59
C GLY A 321 -11.34 -19.21 -0.37
N ASP A 322 -11.99 -18.73 -1.42
CA ASP A 322 -12.67 -19.58 -2.41
C ASP A 322 -11.77 -19.77 -3.66
N ALA A 323 -10.98 -20.84 -3.66
CA ALA A 323 -10.10 -21.19 -4.77
C ALA A 323 -10.88 -21.54 -6.05
N GLY A 324 -12.08 -22.12 -5.93
CA GLY A 324 -12.94 -22.46 -7.07
C GLY A 324 -13.49 -21.23 -7.77
N ALA A 325 -14.04 -20.28 -6.99
CA ALA A 325 -14.51 -19.00 -7.53
C ALA A 325 -13.34 -18.22 -8.17
N LEU A 326 -12.16 -18.23 -7.53
CA LEU A 326 -10.97 -17.56 -8.06
C LEU A 326 -10.51 -18.18 -9.38
N ALA A 327 -10.49 -19.52 -9.49
CA ALA A 327 -10.16 -20.23 -10.71
C ALA A 327 -11.16 -19.90 -11.85
N THR A 328 -12.45 -19.91 -11.55
CA THR A 328 -13.51 -19.55 -12.52
C THR A 328 -13.34 -18.13 -13.01
N ALA A 329 -13.08 -17.18 -12.13
CA ALA A 329 -12.85 -15.78 -12.49
C ALA A 329 -11.57 -15.61 -13.34
N ILE A 330 -10.50 -16.32 -13.02
CA ILE A 330 -9.27 -16.32 -13.84
C ILE A 330 -9.57 -16.83 -15.25
N LEU A 331 -10.24 -17.96 -15.40
CA LEU A 331 -10.61 -18.53 -16.70
C LEU A 331 -11.46 -17.55 -17.51
N ALA A 332 -12.52 -17.01 -16.92
CA ALA A 332 -13.40 -16.04 -17.58
C ALA A 332 -12.63 -14.77 -18.01
N THR A 333 -11.68 -14.29 -17.18
CA THR A 333 -10.87 -13.10 -17.52
C THR A 333 -9.86 -13.40 -18.64
N LEU A 334 -9.33 -14.63 -18.71
CA LEU A 334 -8.47 -15.06 -19.82
C LEU A 334 -9.21 -15.13 -21.16
N ASP A 335 -10.51 -15.44 -21.14
CA ASP A 335 -11.36 -15.50 -22.32
C ASP A 335 -11.92 -14.11 -22.72
N ALA A 336 -12.24 -13.29 -21.73
CA ALA A 336 -12.79 -11.94 -21.91
C ALA A 336 -12.07 -10.91 -21.00
N PRO A 337 -10.92 -10.38 -21.43
CA PRO A 337 -10.04 -9.56 -20.59
C PRO A 337 -10.59 -8.17 -20.24
N GLY A 338 -11.75 -7.78 -20.73
CA GLY A 338 -12.36 -6.47 -20.48
C GLY A 338 -11.60 -5.29 -21.12
N ASP A 339 -12.05 -4.07 -20.84
CA ASP A 339 -11.47 -2.87 -21.45
C ASP A 339 -10.17 -2.43 -20.75
N ARG A 340 -9.08 -2.43 -21.50
CA ARG A 340 -7.76 -1.99 -21.05
C ARG A 340 -7.71 -0.48 -20.75
N GLY A 341 -8.37 0.32 -21.59
CA GLY A 341 -8.36 1.78 -21.49
C GLY A 341 -9.06 2.25 -20.21
N GLU A 342 -10.21 1.64 -19.89
CA GLU A 342 -10.93 1.94 -18.65
C GLU A 342 -10.09 1.62 -17.40
N ARG A 343 -9.35 0.49 -17.36
CA ARG A 343 -8.47 0.15 -16.26
C ARG A 343 -7.34 1.17 -16.08
N ILE A 344 -6.69 1.56 -17.19
CA ILE A 344 -5.63 2.58 -17.16
C ILE A 344 -6.20 3.93 -16.70
N ALA A 345 -7.35 4.33 -17.21
CA ALA A 345 -8.01 5.58 -16.83
C ALA A 345 -8.33 5.60 -15.33
N ARG A 346 -8.88 4.51 -14.78
CA ARG A 346 -9.17 4.38 -13.36
C ARG A 346 -7.91 4.43 -12.50
N ALA A 347 -6.83 3.78 -12.92
CA ALA A 347 -5.57 3.78 -12.19
C ALA A 347 -4.99 5.20 -12.00
N LYS A 348 -5.24 6.13 -12.94
CA LYS A 348 -4.83 7.54 -12.83
C LYS A 348 -5.49 8.27 -11.64
N ASP A 349 -6.62 7.77 -11.12
CA ASP A 349 -7.22 8.33 -9.91
C ASP A 349 -6.32 8.17 -8.68
N PHE A 350 -5.38 7.23 -8.73
CA PHE A 350 -4.37 6.97 -7.71
C PHE A 350 -2.98 7.50 -8.11
N SER A 351 -2.93 8.54 -8.94
CA SER A 351 -1.67 9.16 -9.37
C SER A 351 -1.01 9.97 -8.25
N LEU A 352 0.31 10.15 -8.37
CA LEU A 352 1.08 11.01 -7.46
C LEU A 352 0.52 12.44 -7.42
N ALA A 353 0.17 13.01 -8.58
CA ALA A 353 -0.37 14.36 -8.68
C ALA A 353 -1.67 14.51 -7.87
N ARG A 354 -2.65 13.60 -8.06
CA ARG A 354 -3.92 13.64 -7.31
C ARG A 354 -3.72 13.41 -5.80
N ALA A 355 -2.81 12.51 -5.41
CA ALA A 355 -2.49 12.30 -4.01
C ALA A 355 -1.89 13.57 -3.38
N VAL A 356 -0.94 14.22 -4.05
CA VAL A 356 -0.34 15.49 -3.60
C VAL A 356 -1.41 16.56 -3.47
N ASP A 357 -2.24 16.78 -4.50
CA ASP A 357 -3.30 17.79 -4.48
C ASP A 357 -4.25 17.56 -3.28
N ARG A 358 -4.67 16.31 -3.05
CA ARG A 358 -5.55 15.96 -1.93
C ARG A 358 -4.89 16.20 -0.57
N TYR A 359 -3.60 15.86 -0.41
CA TYR A 359 -2.88 16.16 0.83
C TYR A 359 -2.73 17.65 1.06
N LEU A 360 -2.42 18.44 0.01
CA LEU A 360 -2.31 19.90 0.12
C LEU A 360 -3.64 20.56 0.48
N GLU A 361 -4.74 20.09 -0.10
CA GLU A 361 -6.09 20.53 0.26
C GLU A 361 -6.39 20.30 1.74
N VAL A 362 -6.18 19.09 2.26
CA VAL A 362 -6.49 18.78 3.67
C VAL A 362 -5.57 19.46 4.67
N VAL A 363 -4.36 19.85 4.29
CA VAL A 363 -3.47 20.63 5.15
C VAL A 363 -3.68 22.14 5.00
N GLY A 364 -4.49 22.61 4.02
CA GLY A 364 -4.81 24.01 3.80
C GLY A 364 -3.72 24.78 3.05
N LEU A 365 -3.07 24.13 2.08
CA LEU A 365 -2.00 24.67 1.22
C LEU A 365 -2.34 24.57 -0.28
N SER A 366 -3.60 24.32 -0.63
CA SER A 366 -4.09 24.29 -2.02
C SER A 366 -4.29 25.70 -2.58
#